data_b20697a785f1fe2c9114c2760565fa89
#
_entry.id   b20697a785f1fe2c9114c2760565fa89
#
_cell.length_a   1.000
_cell.length_b   1.000
_cell.length_c   1.000
_cell.angle_alpha   90.00
_cell.angle_beta   90.00
_cell.angle_gamma   90.00
#
_symmetry.space_group_name_H-M   'P 1'
#
loop_
_entity.id
_entity.type
_entity.pdbx_description
1 polymer ?
#
loop_
_entity_poly.entity_id
_entity_poly.type
_entity_poly.pdbx_seq_one_letter_code
_entity_poly.pdbx_strand_id
1 'polypeptide(L)'
;MYCVLFQNTTQTQTQVPTTMKFAGKLFPYQKDALMWMLKRESSTRAPGGFLCLDPGMGKTILTMVTIAVHELDHTLIVVPKNIMSQWVSEFEKFTDCTPLVVDARMNNKKEITHALLKEHKVCITSISTFSSMIDTDDCALLSFKFDRLVIDEGHLIRNRRSKSFWAMNQIKSDIRWILTGTLINKNRNDFKSLLEFMDIFGVNLTQAAREFVYRRTKEDVGLNIPDLHIEELRGDFETDAEKDLYAELVENGKVLLRAYNAYGDGEGRMRLLEQLMRMRQCVTNPHILYVNDDSDKWEGNCTKLNMLRKEIQDNPIEKTLIFCNWVYEMTAIKEMLQSIGHEPVMLNGRTPTAQRNINIQRFNEDKTINFFIVQIESGGIGLNLQVATRVFINSLSWNATTEIQAIARAHRIGQTANVTVKRLIINNTFDEYVMNLQQKKLEIASEIFEDKRIEKSLQQTRQQSTFKQLMNVFK
;
A
#
# COMPACT_ATOMS: atom_id res chain seq x y z
N MET A 1 5.82 32.86 6.99
CA MET A 1 6.97 33.71 7.25
C MET A 1 8.28 33.02 6.84
N TYR A 2 8.31 32.34 5.71
CA TYR A 2 9.48 31.72 5.09
C TYR A 2 9.48 31.92 3.54
N CYS A 3 8.71 32.92 3.06
CA CYS A 3 8.77 33.42 1.68
C CYS A 3 9.87 34.49 1.49
N VAL A 4 10.74 34.72 2.50
CA VAL A 4 11.60 35.93 2.55
C VAL A 4 13.10 35.63 2.37
N LEU A 5 13.53 34.41 2.06
CA LEU A 5 14.97 34.12 2.08
C LEU A 5 15.66 33.95 0.74
N PHE A 6 15.02 34.19 -0.39
CA PHE A 6 15.75 34.28 -1.68
C PHE A 6 15.10 35.33 -2.60
N GLN A 7 15.21 36.61 -2.22
CA GLN A 7 15.16 37.72 -3.17
C GLN A 7 16.53 38.37 -3.12
N ASN A 8 17.30 38.21 -4.20
CA ASN A 8 18.25 39.21 -4.68
C ASN A 8 18.36 39.11 -6.19
N THR A 9 17.70 40.09 -6.81
CA THR A 9 18.17 41.09 -7.80
C THR A 9 18.96 40.56 -8.99
N THR A 10 18.57 40.78 -10.23
CA THR A 10 18.36 42.00 -10.99
C THR A 10 17.87 41.70 -12.42
N GLN A 11 16.82 42.42 -12.77
CA GLN A 11 16.45 43.02 -14.07
C GLN A 11 16.45 42.26 -15.40
N THR A 12 15.24 42.27 -15.94
CA THR A 12 14.76 42.51 -17.31
C THR A 12 14.93 41.42 -18.34
N GLN A 13 13.85 40.68 -18.52
CA GLN A 13 13.15 40.55 -19.82
C GLN A 13 11.97 39.61 -19.61
N THR A 14 10.84 39.91 -20.24
CA THR A 14 9.58 39.17 -20.25
C THR A 14 9.79 37.67 -20.44
N GLN A 15 9.88 36.94 -19.34
CA GLN A 15 9.80 35.48 -19.27
C GLN A 15 8.70 35.11 -18.29
N VAL A 16 7.86 34.14 -18.68
CA VAL A 16 6.89 33.44 -17.87
C VAL A 16 7.54 33.06 -16.54
N PRO A 17 6.91 33.24 -15.36
CA PRO A 17 7.52 32.92 -14.08
C PRO A 17 7.83 31.43 -14.03
N THR A 18 9.12 31.09 -14.05
CA THR A 18 9.65 29.74 -14.16
C THR A 18 9.74 29.00 -12.80
N THR A 19 9.40 29.64 -11.70
CA THR A 19 9.54 29.08 -10.35
C THR A 19 8.22 28.54 -9.83
N MET A 20 8.17 27.23 -9.55
CA MET A 20 7.02 26.61 -8.87
C MET A 20 6.93 27.12 -7.43
N LYS A 21 5.78 27.71 -7.06
CA LYS A 21 5.53 28.16 -5.69
C LYS A 21 4.85 27.07 -4.90
N PHE A 22 5.26 26.88 -3.67
CA PHE A 22 4.61 25.99 -2.72
C PHE A 22 3.87 26.79 -1.64
N ALA A 23 2.58 26.53 -1.47
CA ALA A 23 1.72 27.15 -0.47
C ALA A 23 1.40 26.15 0.67
N GLY A 24 2.23 26.13 1.71
CA GLY A 24 2.00 25.25 2.85
C GLY A 24 2.99 25.46 4.00
N LYS A 25 2.67 24.91 5.17
CA LYS A 25 3.59 24.88 6.32
C LYS A 25 4.11 23.46 6.53
N LEU A 26 5.41 23.32 6.67
CA LEU A 26 6.04 22.04 6.99
C LEU A 26 6.17 21.87 8.50
N PHE A 27 5.89 20.65 8.97
CA PHE A 27 6.24 20.22 10.32
C PHE A 27 7.76 20.16 10.50
N PRO A 28 8.28 20.24 11.75
CA PRO A 28 9.74 20.17 11.99
C PRO A 28 10.42 18.99 11.31
N TYR A 29 9.87 17.78 11.47
CA TYR A 29 10.43 16.57 10.86
C TYR A 29 10.40 16.60 9.30
N GLN A 30 9.43 17.31 8.72
CA GLN A 30 9.37 17.49 7.27
C GLN A 30 10.46 18.45 6.78
N LYS A 31 10.82 19.46 7.58
CA LYS A 31 11.94 20.34 7.25
C LYS A 31 13.27 19.56 7.27
N ASP A 32 13.47 18.70 8.28
CA ASP A 32 14.65 17.84 8.35
C ASP A 32 14.72 16.87 7.16
N ALA A 33 13.58 16.27 6.80
CA ALA A 33 13.48 15.42 5.62
C ALA A 33 13.81 16.18 4.33
N LEU A 34 13.27 17.40 4.15
CA LEU A 34 13.55 18.25 3.00
C LEU A 34 15.04 18.57 2.90
N MET A 35 15.68 18.99 4.00
CA MET A 35 17.12 19.29 4.02
C MET A 35 17.95 18.06 3.62
N TRP A 36 17.56 16.88 4.13
CA TRP A 36 18.21 15.63 3.75
C TRP A 36 17.99 15.32 2.25
N MET A 37 16.77 15.49 1.72
CA MET A 37 16.47 15.28 0.30
C MET A 37 17.31 16.19 -0.59
N LEU A 38 17.39 17.49 -0.29
CA LEU A 38 18.20 18.46 -1.06
C LEU A 38 19.70 18.09 -1.05
N LYS A 39 20.21 17.67 0.12
CA LYS A 39 21.59 17.17 0.23
C LYS A 39 21.82 15.92 -0.61
N ARG A 40 20.83 15.02 -0.69
CA ARG A 40 20.94 13.80 -1.51
C ARG A 40 20.87 14.10 -3.01
N GLU A 41 20.07 15.07 -3.43
CA GLU A 41 20.02 15.48 -4.85
C GLU A 41 21.33 16.13 -5.32
N SER A 42 22.06 16.79 -4.42
CA SER A 42 23.38 17.38 -4.72
C SER A 42 24.53 16.36 -4.63
N SER A 43 24.24 15.09 -4.34
CA SER A 43 25.28 14.06 -4.23
C SER A 43 25.77 13.62 -5.61
N THR A 44 27.09 13.41 -5.75
CA THR A 44 27.69 12.85 -6.97
C THR A 44 27.51 11.34 -7.09
N ARG A 45 27.20 10.67 -5.98
CA ARG A 45 26.98 9.21 -5.95
C ARG A 45 25.50 8.92 -5.76
N ALA A 46 24.86 8.32 -6.76
CA ALA A 46 23.45 7.94 -6.77
C ALA A 46 22.56 9.08 -6.21
N PRO A 47 22.40 10.22 -6.96
CA PRO A 47 21.58 11.32 -6.51
C PRO A 47 20.13 10.88 -6.24
N GLY A 48 19.57 11.32 -5.12
CA GLY A 48 18.26 10.86 -4.65
C GLY A 48 18.35 9.86 -3.51
N GLY A 49 17.35 9.01 -3.35
CA GLY A 49 17.30 8.06 -2.24
C GLY A 49 15.91 7.48 -1.97
N PHE A 50 15.74 6.99 -0.74
CA PHE A 50 14.49 6.39 -0.28
C PHE A 50 13.86 7.25 0.80
N LEU A 51 12.68 7.78 0.56
CA LEU A 51 11.90 8.50 1.56
C LEU A 51 10.90 7.54 2.21
N CYS A 52 11.23 7.06 3.40
CA CYS A 52 10.48 6.05 4.13
C CYS A 52 9.79 6.66 5.35
N LEU A 53 8.68 7.31 5.13
CA LEU A 53 7.82 7.85 6.17
C LEU A 53 6.58 6.99 6.32
N ASP A 54 6.06 6.89 7.53
CA ASP A 54 4.78 6.24 7.76
C ASP A 54 3.67 6.82 6.90
N PRO A 55 2.64 6.03 6.58
CA PRO A 55 1.48 6.54 5.85
C PRO A 55 0.85 7.76 6.55
N GLY A 56 0.53 8.80 5.76
CA GLY A 56 -0.05 10.04 6.28
C GLY A 56 0.95 11.08 6.78
N MET A 57 2.26 10.84 6.77
CA MET A 57 3.28 11.81 7.19
C MET A 57 3.72 12.79 6.09
N GLY A 58 3.05 12.82 4.94
CA GLY A 58 3.24 13.86 3.93
C GLY A 58 4.39 13.61 2.94
N LYS A 59 4.64 12.35 2.53
CA LYS A 59 5.60 12.04 1.45
C LYS A 59 5.34 12.85 0.18
N THR A 60 4.08 12.96 -0.24
CA THR A 60 3.64 13.74 -1.40
C THR A 60 4.01 15.21 -1.25
N ILE A 61 3.71 15.82 -0.09
CA ILE A 61 4.04 17.21 0.23
C ILE A 61 5.55 17.45 0.16
N LEU A 62 6.34 16.56 0.75
CA LEU A 62 7.80 16.66 0.73
C LEU A 62 8.36 16.60 -0.69
N THR A 63 7.80 15.76 -1.53
CA THR A 63 8.18 15.68 -2.94
C THR A 63 7.89 17.00 -3.66
N MET A 64 6.70 17.56 -3.50
CA MET A 64 6.32 18.84 -4.09
C MET A 64 7.24 19.97 -3.64
N VAL A 65 7.51 20.05 -2.33
CA VAL A 65 8.42 21.08 -1.80
C VAL A 65 9.84 20.90 -2.34
N THR A 66 10.32 19.65 -2.45
CA THR A 66 11.64 19.37 -3.04
C THR A 66 11.70 19.83 -4.49
N ILE A 67 10.65 19.59 -5.29
CA ILE A 67 10.55 20.07 -6.67
C ILE A 67 10.53 21.60 -6.73
N ALA A 68 9.83 22.26 -5.80
CA ALA A 68 9.74 23.71 -5.75
C ALA A 68 11.04 24.39 -5.29
N VAL A 69 11.80 23.78 -4.40
CA VAL A 69 13.03 24.35 -3.83
C VAL A 69 14.26 24.04 -4.69
N HIS A 70 14.38 22.82 -5.19
CA HIS A 70 15.44 22.44 -6.12
C HIS A 70 14.83 22.33 -7.51
N GLU A 71 14.81 23.49 -8.18
CA GLU A 71 14.20 23.64 -9.49
C GLU A 71 15.02 22.91 -10.56
N LEU A 72 14.35 21.96 -11.18
CA LEU A 72 14.82 21.23 -12.34
C LEU A 72 13.77 21.35 -13.44
N ASP A 73 14.17 21.15 -14.68
CA ASP A 73 13.28 21.41 -15.82
C ASP A 73 12.19 20.34 -15.95
N HIS A 74 12.54 19.07 -15.70
CA HIS A 74 11.62 17.96 -15.98
C HIS A 74 11.63 16.89 -14.87
N THR A 75 10.53 16.77 -14.15
CA THR A 75 10.32 15.71 -13.16
C THR A 75 9.23 14.75 -13.62
N LEU A 76 9.54 13.45 -13.66
CA LEU A 76 8.55 12.38 -13.86
C LEU A 76 8.18 11.78 -12.51
N ILE A 77 6.88 11.74 -12.22
CA ILE A 77 6.32 11.10 -11.05
C ILE A 77 5.51 9.88 -11.49
N VAL A 78 5.90 8.70 -11.04
CA VAL A 78 5.23 7.43 -11.34
C VAL A 78 4.53 6.93 -10.10
N VAL A 79 3.22 6.75 -10.19
CA VAL A 79 2.37 6.42 -9.05
C VAL A 79 1.48 5.19 -9.33
N PRO A 80 0.91 4.53 -8.31
CA PRO A 80 -0.21 3.62 -8.52
C PRO A 80 -1.39 4.35 -9.17
N LYS A 81 -2.08 3.69 -10.13
CA LYS A 81 -3.16 4.30 -10.92
C LYS A 81 -4.26 4.95 -10.09
N ASN A 82 -4.61 4.34 -8.97
CA ASN A 82 -5.70 4.74 -8.09
C ASN A 82 -5.41 5.97 -7.21
N ILE A 83 -4.13 6.42 -7.10
CA ILE A 83 -3.76 7.66 -6.39
C ILE A 83 -3.33 8.79 -7.33
N MET A 84 -3.35 8.55 -8.63
CA MET A 84 -2.91 9.56 -9.60
C MET A 84 -3.75 10.84 -9.51
N SER A 85 -5.07 10.72 -9.39
CA SER A 85 -5.96 11.88 -9.20
C SER A 85 -5.71 12.62 -7.88
N GLN A 86 -5.33 11.90 -6.81
CA GLN A 86 -4.96 12.52 -5.55
C GLN A 86 -3.68 13.34 -5.70
N TRP A 87 -2.67 12.82 -6.36
CA TRP A 87 -1.44 13.57 -6.62
C TRP A 87 -1.71 14.84 -7.39
N VAL A 88 -2.56 14.78 -8.43
CA VAL A 88 -2.98 15.95 -9.21
C VAL A 88 -3.67 16.99 -8.32
N SER A 89 -4.67 16.57 -7.55
CA SER A 89 -5.40 17.49 -6.67
C SER A 89 -4.53 18.10 -5.56
N GLU A 90 -3.51 17.37 -5.09
CA GLU A 90 -2.54 17.93 -4.14
C GLU A 90 -1.61 18.95 -4.81
N PHE A 91 -1.19 18.74 -6.06
CA PHE A 91 -0.46 19.76 -6.83
C PHE A 91 -1.28 21.04 -7.01
N GLU A 92 -2.54 20.91 -7.42
CA GLU A 92 -3.48 22.05 -7.58
C GLU A 92 -3.69 22.81 -6.28
N LYS A 93 -3.73 22.09 -5.15
CA LYS A 93 -3.97 22.68 -3.82
C LYS A 93 -2.75 23.40 -3.25
N PHE A 94 -1.56 22.86 -3.44
CA PHE A 94 -0.35 23.30 -2.75
C PHE A 94 0.67 23.99 -3.65
N THR A 95 0.46 23.99 -4.96
CA THR A 95 1.39 24.61 -5.91
C THR A 95 0.65 25.39 -7.00
N ASP A 96 1.39 26.22 -7.72
CA ASP A 96 0.93 26.89 -8.95
C ASP A 96 1.29 26.09 -10.22
N CYS A 97 1.73 24.85 -10.07
CA CYS A 97 2.11 23.96 -11.16
C CYS A 97 0.97 22.99 -11.49
N THR A 98 0.55 23.00 -12.76
CA THR A 98 -0.39 21.98 -13.27
C THR A 98 0.43 20.86 -13.93
N PRO A 99 0.46 19.65 -13.37
CA PRO A 99 1.21 18.55 -13.93
C PRO A 99 0.57 18.00 -15.21
N LEU A 100 1.39 17.58 -16.17
CA LEU A 100 0.93 16.78 -17.31
C LEU A 100 0.57 15.38 -16.83
N VAL A 101 -0.69 15.00 -17.01
CA VAL A 101 -1.16 13.67 -16.66
C VAL A 101 -1.15 12.75 -17.87
N VAL A 102 -0.36 11.67 -17.79
CA VAL A 102 -0.30 10.64 -18.83
C VAL A 102 -1.05 9.39 -18.35
N ASP A 103 -2.27 9.18 -18.87
CA ASP A 103 -3.09 8.00 -18.60
C ASP A 103 -3.31 7.20 -19.88
N ALA A 104 -3.46 5.87 -19.77
CA ALA A 104 -3.76 4.95 -20.86
C ALA A 104 -5.10 5.24 -21.58
N ARG A 105 -6.00 6.01 -20.94
CA ARG A 105 -7.26 6.47 -21.50
C ARG A 105 -7.14 7.67 -22.43
N MET A 106 -6.00 8.36 -22.44
CA MET A 106 -5.72 9.36 -23.46
C MET A 106 -5.63 8.61 -24.80
N ASN A 107 -6.64 8.80 -25.63
CA ASN A 107 -6.90 8.04 -26.87
C ASN A 107 -5.77 8.11 -27.91
N ASN A 108 -4.74 8.93 -27.68
CA ASN A 108 -3.62 9.10 -28.57
C ASN A 108 -2.29 8.94 -27.84
N LYS A 109 -1.79 7.71 -27.74
CA LYS A 109 -0.38 7.46 -27.37
C LYS A 109 0.60 8.27 -28.25
N LYS A 110 0.17 8.66 -29.46
CA LYS A 110 0.91 9.53 -30.39
C LYS A 110 0.93 11.01 -29.99
N GLU A 111 0.06 11.44 -29.06
CA GLU A 111 0.02 12.84 -28.59
C GLU A 111 1.13 13.17 -27.58
N ILE A 112 1.72 12.16 -26.95
CA ILE A 112 2.83 12.38 -26.03
C ILE A 112 4.11 12.49 -26.83
N THR A 113 4.50 13.72 -27.09
CA THR A 113 5.73 14.04 -27.83
C THR A 113 6.80 14.63 -26.89
N HIS A 114 8.04 14.62 -27.33
CA HIS A 114 9.12 15.32 -26.60
C HIS A 114 8.84 16.83 -26.46
N ALA A 115 8.16 17.44 -27.43
CA ALA A 115 7.79 18.86 -27.36
C ALA A 115 6.81 19.08 -26.20
N LEU A 116 5.75 18.25 -26.09
CA LEU A 116 4.79 18.33 -25.00
C LEU A 116 5.44 18.09 -23.63
N LEU A 117 6.37 17.12 -23.52
CA LEU A 117 7.08 16.86 -22.28
C LEU A 117 7.95 18.05 -21.85
N LYS A 118 8.58 18.77 -22.81
CA LYS A 118 9.38 19.96 -22.54
C LYS A 118 8.57 21.17 -22.06
N GLU A 119 7.29 21.24 -22.38
CA GLU A 119 6.40 22.33 -21.94
C GLU A 119 5.97 22.19 -20.47
N HIS A 120 6.19 21.01 -19.85
CA HIS A 120 5.74 20.74 -18.51
C HIS A 120 6.88 20.39 -17.54
N LYS A 121 6.96 21.11 -16.43
CA LYS A 121 7.92 20.81 -15.33
C LYS A 121 7.69 19.48 -14.68
N VAL A 122 6.42 19.08 -14.54
CA VAL A 122 6.01 17.86 -13.85
C VAL A 122 5.12 17.02 -14.74
N CYS A 123 5.47 15.77 -14.93
CA CYS A 123 4.67 14.77 -15.59
C CYS A 123 4.28 13.70 -14.58
N ILE A 124 3.02 13.29 -14.54
CA ILE A 124 2.51 12.22 -13.67
C ILE A 124 1.95 11.09 -14.53
N THR A 125 2.40 9.87 -14.27
CA THR A 125 1.87 8.67 -14.92
C THR A 125 1.70 7.53 -13.92
N SER A 126 1.02 6.45 -14.34
CA SER A 126 0.94 5.26 -13.51
C SER A 126 1.88 4.14 -13.97
N ILE A 127 2.32 3.30 -13.01
CA ILE A 127 3.16 2.13 -13.30
C ILE A 127 2.49 1.24 -14.35
N SER A 128 1.16 1.04 -14.28
CA SER A 128 0.43 0.22 -15.25
C SER A 128 0.38 0.87 -16.63
N THR A 129 0.14 2.18 -16.70
CA THR A 129 0.14 2.93 -17.95
C THR A 129 1.51 2.86 -18.62
N PHE A 130 2.57 3.17 -17.88
CA PHE A 130 3.92 3.12 -18.38
C PHE A 130 4.30 1.72 -18.87
N SER A 131 4.03 0.68 -18.05
CA SER A 131 4.31 -0.72 -18.43
C SER A 131 3.54 -1.20 -19.68
N SER A 132 2.39 -0.58 -20.00
CA SER A 132 1.65 -0.87 -21.23
C SER A 132 2.18 -0.11 -22.46
N MET A 133 2.86 1.01 -22.24
CA MET A 133 3.43 1.84 -23.31
C MET A 133 4.80 1.35 -23.78
N ILE A 134 5.51 0.60 -22.93
CA ILE A 134 6.87 0.15 -23.21
C ILE A 134 6.95 -0.85 -24.40
N ASP A 135 5.84 -1.52 -24.69
CA ASP A 135 5.75 -2.44 -25.83
C ASP A 135 5.48 -1.72 -27.17
N THR A 136 5.40 -0.37 -27.15
CA THR A 136 5.22 0.44 -28.37
C THR A 136 6.55 1.04 -28.79
N ASP A 137 6.92 0.87 -30.05
CA ASP A 137 8.23 1.26 -30.61
C ASP A 137 8.56 2.76 -30.49
N ASP A 138 7.57 3.60 -30.19
CA ASP A 138 7.73 5.06 -30.13
C ASP A 138 7.18 5.64 -28.80
N CYS A 139 7.74 5.19 -27.66
CA CYS A 139 7.37 5.73 -26.36
C CYS A 139 8.23 6.94 -25.99
N ALA A 140 7.68 8.16 -26.15
CA ALA A 140 8.37 9.40 -25.84
C ALA A 140 8.87 9.46 -24.38
N LEU A 141 8.16 8.85 -23.41
CA LEU A 141 8.59 8.79 -22.01
C LEU A 141 9.87 7.97 -21.80
N LEU A 142 10.18 7.01 -22.68
CA LEU A 142 11.41 6.20 -22.60
C LEU A 142 12.63 6.92 -23.22
N SER A 143 12.38 7.62 -24.32
CA SER A 143 13.44 8.31 -25.05
C SER A 143 13.79 9.67 -24.44
N PHE A 144 12.84 10.29 -23.71
CA PHE A 144 13.03 11.55 -23.00
C PHE A 144 13.92 11.36 -21.78
N LYS A 145 14.87 12.29 -21.57
CA LYS A 145 15.69 12.32 -20.34
C LYS A 145 15.03 13.28 -19.34
N PHE A 146 14.64 12.73 -18.20
CA PHE A 146 14.17 13.52 -17.06
C PHE A 146 15.32 13.88 -16.13
N ASP A 147 15.24 15.03 -15.48
CA ASP A 147 16.21 15.40 -14.45
C ASP A 147 15.95 14.62 -13.16
N ARG A 148 14.65 14.43 -12.83
CA ARG A 148 14.22 13.72 -11.64
C ARG A 148 13.14 12.69 -11.95
N LEU A 149 13.31 11.48 -11.43
CA LEU A 149 12.30 10.42 -11.39
C LEU A 149 11.88 10.14 -9.95
N VAL A 150 10.59 10.20 -9.70
CA VAL A 150 9.99 9.87 -8.41
C VAL A 150 9.05 8.67 -8.59
N ILE A 151 9.26 7.60 -7.84
CA ILE A 151 8.37 6.45 -7.82
C ILE A 151 7.69 6.37 -6.46
N ASP A 152 6.37 6.55 -6.45
CA ASP A 152 5.57 6.34 -5.25
C ASP A 152 5.17 4.86 -5.12
N GLU A 153 5.07 4.39 -3.88
CA GLU A 153 4.86 2.98 -3.53
C GLU A 153 5.90 2.06 -4.18
N GLY A 154 7.19 2.38 -3.97
CA GLY A 154 8.33 1.66 -4.55
C GLY A 154 8.33 0.15 -4.34
N HIS A 155 7.55 -0.36 -3.40
CA HIS A 155 7.37 -1.79 -3.21
C HIS A 155 6.76 -2.51 -4.44
N LEU A 156 6.15 -1.77 -5.38
CA LEU A 156 5.59 -2.32 -6.62
C LEU A 156 6.66 -2.69 -7.66
N ILE A 157 7.86 -2.13 -7.54
CA ILE A 157 9.00 -2.41 -8.45
C ILE A 157 10.11 -3.24 -7.80
N ARG A 158 9.90 -3.87 -6.64
CA ARG A 158 10.92 -4.66 -5.91
C ARG A 158 11.34 -5.98 -6.57
N ASN A 159 10.58 -6.48 -7.54
CA ASN A 159 10.88 -7.73 -8.22
C ASN A 159 11.58 -7.47 -9.56
N ARG A 160 12.89 -7.73 -9.63
CA ARG A 160 13.70 -7.56 -10.85
C ARG A 160 13.18 -8.32 -12.08
N ARG A 161 12.44 -9.40 -11.87
CA ARG A 161 11.86 -10.21 -12.96
C ARG A 161 10.49 -9.69 -13.41
N SER A 162 9.94 -8.67 -12.75
CA SER A 162 8.64 -8.11 -13.13
C SER A 162 8.77 -7.14 -14.31
N LYS A 163 7.73 -7.13 -15.14
CA LYS A 163 7.60 -6.15 -16.24
C LYS A 163 7.68 -4.71 -15.70
N SER A 164 7.08 -4.45 -14.53
CA SER A 164 7.11 -3.12 -13.89
C SER A 164 8.54 -2.69 -13.54
N PHE A 165 9.35 -3.57 -12.93
CA PHE A 165 10.75 -3.22 -12.62
C PHE A 165 11.53 -2.90 -13.90
N TRP A 166 11.43 -3.80 -14.89
CA TRP A 166 12.14 -3.62 -16.16
C TRP A 166 11.73 -2.33 -16.86
N ALA A 167 10.42 -2.03 -16.91
CA ALA A 167 9.90 -0.81 -17.47
C ALA A 167 10.47 0.44 -16.79
N MET A 168 10.39 0.51 -15.46
CA MET A 168 10.87 1.67 -14.71
C MET A 168 12.38 1.86 -14.83
N ASN A 169 13.14 0.76 -14.92
CA ASN A 169 14.60 0.82 -15.01
C ASN A 169 15.11 1.39 -16.35
N GLN A 170 14.25 1.42 -17.38
CA GLN A 170 14.61 2.02 -18.67
C GLN A 170 14.45 3.54 -18.71
N ILE A 171 13.78 4.14 -17.72
CA ILE A 171 13.60 5.58 -17.66
C ILE A 171 14.97 6.25 -17.42
N LYS A 172 15.33 7.16 -18.31
CA LYS A 172 16.56 7.95 -18.19
C LYS A 172 16.33 9.11 -17.22
N SER A 173 17.06 9.13 -16.11
CA SER A 173 17.00 10.23 -15.13
C SER A 173 18.31 10.37 -14.38
N ASP A 174 18.64 11.61 -14.00
CA ASP A 174 19.85 11.91 -13.23
C ASP A 174 19.61 11.68 -11.72
N ILE A 175 18.42 12.03 -11.22
CA ILE A 175 18.02 11.87 -9.82
C ILE A 175 16.88 10.86 -9.72
N ARG A 176 16.99 9.91 -8.78
CA ARG A 176 15.94 8.91 -8.55
C ARG A 176 15.46 8.92 -7.11
N TRP A 177 14.14 8.99 -6.91
CA TRP A 177 13.49 8.91 -5.61
C TRP A 177 12.54 7.73 -5.56
N ILE A 178 12.59 7.01 -4.45
CA ILE A 178 11.60 5.98 -4.11
C ILE A 178 10.88 6.41 -2.84
N LEU A 179 9.58 6.60 -2.95
CA LEU A 179 8.70 6.89 -1.82
C LEU A 179 8.02 5.59 -1.40
N THR A 180 8.07 5.25 -0.12
CA THR A 180 7.40 4.06 0.39
C THR A 180 7.24 4.13 1.90
N GLY A 181 6.20 3.53 2.44
CA GLY A 181 6.09 3.26 3.88
C GLY A 181 6.95 2.07 4.31
N THR A 182 7.33 1.18 3.36
CA THR A 182 8.04 -0.07 3.65
C THR A 182 8.98 -0.43 2.51
N LEU A 183 10.28 -0.48 2.78
CA LEU A 183 11.31 -0.91 1.82
C LEU A 183 11.39 -2.43 1.68
N ILE A 184 11.07 -3.16 2.76
CA ILE A 184 11.19 -4.60 2.83
C ILE A 184 9.83 -5.17 3.12
N ASN A 185 9.34 -6.00 2.18
CA ASN A 185 8.03 -6.59 2.30
C ASN A 185 8.08 -8.12 2.39
N LYS A 186 9.00 -8.78 1.68
CA LYS A 186 9.13 -10.24 1.68
C LYS A 186 10.46 -10.73 2.25
N ASN A 187 11.55 -10.14 1.81
CA ASN A 187 12.89 -10.56 2.20
C ASN A 187 13.94 -9.47 1.87
N ARG A 188 15.18 -9.72 2.26
CA ARG A 188 16.33 -8.82 2.01
C ARG A 188 16.56 -8.52 0.52
N ASN A 189 16.12 -9.39 -0.39
CA ASN A 189 16.28 -9.18 -1.84
C ASN A 189 15.36 -8.06 -2.36
N ASP A 190 14.25 -7.77 -1.68
CA ASP A 190 13.40 -6.63 -2.03
C ASP A 190 14.22 -5.32 -2.01
N PHE A 191 14.96 -5.08 -0.92
CA PHE A 191 15.78 -3.89 -0.80
C PHE A 191 16.98 -3.91 -1.77
N LYS A 192 17.62 -5.07 -1.97
CA LYS A 192 18.69 -5.20 -2.97
C LYS A 192 18.21 -4.80 -4.37
N SER A 193 17.04 -5.24 -4.78
CA SER A 193 16.46 -4.88 -6.07
C SER A 193 16.22 -3.37 -6.21
N LEU A 194 15.75 -2.74 -5.13
CA LEU A 194 15.54 -1.29 -5.13
C LEU A 194 16.87 -0.51 -5.13
N LEU A 195 17.91 -1.01 -4.46
CA LEU A 195 19.25 -0.43 -4.52
C LEU A 195 19.84 -0.50 -5.94
N GLU A 196 19.65 -1.63 -6.62
CA GLU A 196 20.08 -1.77 -8.02
C GLU A 196 19.33 -0.83 -8.95
N PHE A 197 18.02 -0.64 -8.73
CA PHE A 197 17.25 0.38 -9.46
C PHE A 197 17.82 1.80 -9.25
N MET A 198 18.41 2.07 -8.09
CA MET A 198 19.08 3.33 -7.75
C MET A 198 20.54 3.40 -8.21
N ASP A 199 21.01 2.42 -9.00
CA ASP A 199 22.42 2.27 -9.41
C ASP A 199 23.41 2.17 -8.23
N ILE A 200 22.96 1.60 -7.10
CA ILE A 200 23.74 1.40 -5.87
C ILE A 200 24.16 -0.07 -5.79
N PHE A 201 25.45 -0.34 -5.98
CA PHE A 201 26.05 -1.68 -5.99
C PHE A 201 27.14 -1.82 -4.94
N GLY A 202 27.43 -3.06 -4.53
CA GLY A 202 28.57 -3.40 -3.68
C GLY A 202 28.50 -2.91 -2.23
N VAL A 203 27.32 -2.53 -1.74
CA VAL A 203 27.13 -1.99 -0.37
C VAL A 203 26.45 -3.03 0.52
N ASN A 204 26.84 -3.07 1.78
CA ASN A 204 26.08 -3.78 2.81
C ASN A 204 24.71 -3.13 3.01
N LEU A 205 23.64 -3.92 3.22
CA LEU A 205 22.28 -3.40 3.33
C LEU A 205 22.09 -2.42 4.49
N THR A 206 22.72 -2.67 5.64
CA THR A 206 22.67 -1.77 6.79
C THR A 206 23.37 -0.44 6.48
N GLN A 207 24.53 -0.49 5.83
CA GLN A 207 25.23 0.72 5.39
C GLN A 207 24.40 1.48 4.35
N ALA A 208 23.83 0.80 3.37
CA ALA A 208 22.95 1.39 2.37
C ALA A 208 21.72 2.05 3.02
N ALA A 209 21.13 1.41 4.04
CA ALA A 209 20.02 1.96 4.78
C ALA A 209 20.41 3.26 5.49
N ARG A 210 21.58 3.32 6.13
CA ARG A 210 22.07 4.54 6.81
C ARG A 210 22.36 5.69 5.84
N GLU A 211 22.88 5.39 4.64
CA GLU A 211 23.33 6.41 3.68
C GLU A 211 22.20 6.92 2.78
N PHE A 212 21.34 6.01 2.29
CA PHE A 212 20.38 6.30 1.23
C PHE A 212 18.92 6.34 1.67
N VAL A 213 18.62 6.01 2.95
CA VAL A 213 17.24 5.93 3.45
C VAL A 213 17.00 6.98 4.53
N TYR A 214 16.00 7.84 4.30
CA TYR A 214 15.42 8.67 5.35
C TYR A 214 14.18 7.98 5.91
N ARG A 215 14.27 7.45 7.11
CA ARG A 215 13.15 6.77 7.78
C ARG A 215 12.75 7.51 9.05
N ARG A 216 11.45 7.79 9.17
CA ARG A 216 10.82 8.28 10.40
C ARG A 216 9.44 7.65 10.55
N THR A 217 9.11 7.28 11.76
CA THR A 217 7.76 6.84 12.16
C THR A 217 7.04 8.00 12.84
N LYS A 218 5.72 7.86 13.02
CA LYS A 218 4.92 8.84 13.76
C LYS A 218 5.40 9.02 15.18
N GLU A 219 5.86 7.93 15.81
CA GLU A 219 6.44 7.92 17.16
C GLU A 219 7.78 8.66 17.23
N ASP A 220 8.66 8.48 16.21
CA ASP A 220 9.97 9.14 16.17
C ASP A 220 9.88 10.66 16.21
N VAL A 221 8.80 11.20 15.68
CA VAL A 221 8.63 12.65 15.52
C VAL A 221 7.70 13.26 16.58
N GLY A 222 7.24 12.45 17.55
CA GLY A 222 6.41 12.91 18.65
C GLY A 222 5.11 13.55 18.17
N LEU A 223 4.53 13.07 17.06
CA LEU A 223 3.23 13.55 16.60
C LEU A 223 2.18 13.18 17.63
N ASN A 224 1.50 14.19 18.15
CA ASN A 224 0.38 13.99 19.07
C ASN A 224 -0.85 13.50 18.25
N ILE A 225 -0.87 12.21 17.95
CA ILE A 225 -1.98 11.51 17.33
C ILE A 225 -2.62 10.66 18.42
N PRO A 226 -3.95 10.60 18.54
CA PRO A 226 -4.62 9.72 19.49
C PRO A 226 -4.13 8.27 19.39
N ASP A 227 -4.29 7.51 20.46
CA ASP A 227 -3.75 6.16 20.56
C ASP A 227 -4.34 5.20 19.52
N LEU A 228 -3.53 4.26 19.09
CA LEU A 228 -3.90 3.13 18.25
C LEU A 228 -3.88 1.85 19.08
N HIS A 229 -5.06 1.27 19.30
CA HIS A 229 -5.21 -0.01 19.98
C HIS A 229 -5.44 -1.11 18.98
N ILE A 230 -4.62 -2.18 18.99
CA ILE A 230 -4.77 -3.33 18.11
C ILE A 230 -5.10 -4.54 18.97
N GLU A 231 -6.25 -5.13 18.72
CA GLU A 231 -6.80 -6.27 19.44
C GLU A 231 -7.00 -7.44 18.47
N GLU A 232 -6.90 -8.66 19.00
CA GLU A 232 -7.19 -9.89 18.28
C GLU A 232 -8.49 -10.49 18.84
N LEU A 233 -9.51 -10.56 17.99
CA LEU A 233 -10.74 -11.31 18.29
C LEU A 233 -10.51 -12.75 17.84
N ARG A 234 -10.25 -13.62 18.80
CA ARG A 234 -9.97 -15.04 18.55
C ARG A 234 -11.19 -15.90 18.86
N GLY A 235 -11.43 -16.90 18.02
CA GLY A 235 -12.47 -17.90 18.20
C GLY A 235 -12.10 -19.22 17.54
N ASP A 236 -12.81 -20.27 17.92
CA ASP A 236 -12.76 -21.57 17.24
C ASP A 236 -13.96 -21.67 16.30
N PHE A 237 -13.93 -22.58 15.32
CA PHE A 237 -15.11 -22.85 14.50
C PHE A 237 -16.30 -23.22 15.37
N GLU A 238 -17.44 -22.57 15.14
CA GLU A 238 -18.66 -22.76 15.91
C GLU A 238 -19.34 -24.09 15.61
N THR A 239 -19.13 -24.64 14.39
CA THR A 239 -19.77 -25.88 13.95
C THR A 239 -18.77 -26.93 13.51
N ASP A 240 -19.14 -28.22 13.72
CA ASP A 240 -18.32 -29.32 13.23
C ASP A 240 -18.26 -29.35 11.69
N ALA A 241 -19.32 -28.92 11.00
CA ALA A 241 -19.33 -28.81 9.55
C ALA A 241 -18.24 -27.88 9.00
N GLU A 242 -18.01 -26.70 9.64
CA GLU A 242 -16.91 -25.80 9.25
C GLU A 242 -15.54 -26.45 9.54
N LYS A 243 -15.42 -27.14 10.68
CA LYS A 243 -14.19 -27.86 11.05
C LYS A 243 -13.85 -28.95 10.05
N ASP A 244 -14.86 -29.79 9.72
CA ASP A 244 -14.70 -30.92 8.80
C ASP A 244 -14.33 -30.44 7.40
N LEU A 245 -15.01 -29.40 6.89
CA LEU A 245 -14.67 -28.78 5.60
C LEU A 245 -13.23 -28.24 5.59
N TYR A 246 -12.83 -27.55 6.65
CA TYR A 246 -11.46 -27.05 6.76
C TYR A 246 -10.44 -28.18 6.85
N ALA A 247 -10.73 -29.24 7.63
CA ALA A 247 -9.88 -30.42 7.78
C ALA A 247 -9.70 -31.16 6.43
N GLU A 248 -10.76 -31.29 5.65
CA GLU A 248 -10.70 -31.86 4.28
C GLU A 248 -9.76 -31.06 3.40
N LEU A 249 -9.86 -29.72 3.42
CA LEU A 249 -8.96 -28.86 2.64
C LEU A 249 -7.50 -29.02 3.09
N VAL A 250 -7.24 -29.21 4.37
CA VAL A 250 -5.89 -29.48 4.89
C VAL A 250 -5.36 -30.82 4.37
N GLU A 251 -6.17 -31.90 4.45
CA GLU A 251 -5.77 -33.24 3.96
C GLU A 251 -5.51 -33.24 2.45
N ASN A 252 -6.35 -32.58 1.66
CA ASN A 252 -6.12 -32.39 0.23
C ASN A 252 -4.78 -31.68 -0.03
N GLY A 253 -4.46 -30.66 0.78
CA GLY A 253 -3.18 -29.98 0.73
C GLY A 253 -1.98 -30.88 1.05
N LYS A 254 -2.11 -31.79 2.04
CA LYS A 254 -1.07 -32.78 2.36
C LYS A 254 -0.82 -33.73 1.19
N VAL A 255 -1.88 -34.20 0.52
CA VAL A 255 -1.76 -35.05 -0.67
C VAL A 255 -1.02 -34.32 -1.79
N LEU A 256 -1.42 -33.08 -2.08
CA LEU A 256 -0.77 -32.23 -3.08
C LEU A 256 0.72 -31.96 -2.75
N LEU A 257 1.03 -31.75 -1.47
CA LEU A 257 2.42 -31.53 -1.03
C LEU A 257 3.28 -32.78 -1.21
N ARG A 258 2.74 -33.98 -0.91
CA ARG A 258 3.45 -35.25 -1.16
C ARG A 258 3.73 -35.42 -2.64
N ALA A 259 2.74 -35.17 -3.50
CA ALA A 259 2.91 -35.24 -4.95
C ALA A 259 3.95 -34.23 -5.46
N TYR A 260 3.90 -32.99 -5.01
CA TYR A 260 4.88 -31.96 -5.36
C TYR A 260 6.31 -32.34 -4.93
N ASN A 261 6.49 -32.90 -3.74
CA ASN A 261 7.80 -33.36 -3.25
C ASN A 261 8.35 -34.54 -4.06
N ALA A 262 7.49 -35.37 -4.64
CA ALA A 262 7.89 -36.52 -5.46
C ALA A 262 8.28 -36.11 -6.91
N TYR A 263 7.53 -35.17 -7.50
CA TYR A 263 7.63 -34.85 -8.93
C TYR A 263 8.19 -33.45 -9.23
N GLY A 264 8.08 -32.49 -8.31
CA GLY A 264 8.77 -31.19 -8.35
C GLY A 264 8.41 -30.25 -9.49
N ASP A 265 7.21 -30.38 -10.09
CA ASP A 265 6.80 -29.60 -11.25
C ASP A 265 6.15 -28.23 -10.94
N GLY A 266 6.10 -27.38 -11.94
CA GLY A 266 5.49 -26.05 -11.81
C GLY A 266 3.98 -26.09 -11.57
N GLU A 267 3.30 -27.11 -12.11
CA GLU A 267 1.85 -27.30 -11.97
C GLU A 267 1.49 -27.71 -10.53
N GLY A 268 2.22 -28.65 -9.95
CA GLY A 268 2.05 -29.02 -8.54
C GLY A 268 2.22 -27.83 -7.60
N ARG A 269 3.15 -26.91 -7.92
CA ARG A 269 3.29 -25.66 -7.17
C ARG A 269 2.05 -24.76 -7.26
N MET A 270 1.45 -24.64 -8.44
CA MET A 270 0.24 -23.83 -8.64
C MET A 270 -0.94 -24.44 -7.90
N ARG A 271 -1.16 -25.76 -7.96
CA ARG A 271 -2.20 -26.48 -7.22
C ARG A 271 -2.05 -26.29 -5.70
N LEU A 272 -0.83 -26.29 -5.16
CA LEU A 272 -0.59 -26.00 -3.75
C LEU A 272 -0.95 -24.57 -3.38
N LEU A 273 -0.63 -23.59 -4.21
CA LEU A 273 -1.01 -22.19 -3.96
C LEU A 273 -2.53 -22.01 -4.04
N GLU A 274 -3.20 -22.67 -4.96
CA GLU A 274 -4.66 -22.70 -5.05
C GLU A 274 -5.27 -23.29 -3.78
N GLN A 275 -4.75 -24.42 -3.31
CA GLN A 275 -5.23 -25.05 -2.07
C GLN A 275 -5.09 -24.14 -0.84
N LEU A 276 -3.97 -23.42 -0.73
CA LEU A 276 -3.80 -22.41 0.33
C LEU A 276 -4.82 -21.26 0.21
N MET A 277 -5.16 -20.85 -1.01
CA MET A 277 -6.21 -19.85 -1.23
C MET A 277 -7.59 -20.38 -0.82
N ARG A 278 -7.91 -21.64 -1.13
CA ARG A 278 -9.16 -22.28 -0.70
C ARG A 278 -9.27 -22.38 0.81
N MET A 279 -8.20 -22.78 1.50
CA MET A 279 -8.16 -22.80 2.98
C MET A 279 -8.43 -21.41 3.56
N ARG A 280 -7.82 -20.38 3.00
CA ARG A 280 -8.01 -18.99 3.42
C ARG A 280 -9.44 -18.51 3.16
N GLN A 281 -10.04 -18.87 2.04
CA GLN A 281 -11.45 -18.60 1.71
C GLN A 281 -12.40 -19.29 2.70
N CYS A 282 -12.16 -20.56 2.98
CA CYS A 282 -12.93 -21.33 3.95
C CYS A 282 -12.96 -20.67 5.34
N VAL A 283 -11.80 -20.30 5.86
CA VAL A 283 -11.69 -19.63 7.17
C VAL A 283 -12.39 -18.28 7.19
N THR A 284 -12.39 -17.56 6.07
CA THR A 284 -13.03 -16.24 5.95
C THR A 284 -14.54 -16.37 5.85
N ASN A 285 -15.02 -17.18 4.92
CA ASN A 285 -16.41 -17.48 4.69
C ASN A 285 -16.50 -18.71 3.77
N PRO A 286 -16.97 -19.86 4.23
CA PRO A 286 -17.06 -21.08 3.42
C PRO A 286 -17.85 -20.94 2.14
N HIS A 287 -18.85 -20.04 2.08
CA HIS A 287 -19.63 -19.76 0.87
C HIS A 287 -18.76 -19.34 -0.32
N ILE A 288 -17.59 -18.73 -0.08
CA ILE A 288 -16.68 -18.28 -1.14
C ILE A 288 -16.16 -19.46 -1.99
N LEU A 289 -16.08 -20.65 -1.41
CA LEU A 289 -15.62 -21.85 -2.13
C LEU A 289 -16.57 -22.30 -3.25
N TYR A 290 -17.85 -21.99 -3.11
CA TYR A 290 -18.95 -22.50 -3.95
C TYR A 290 -19.53 -21.46 -4.89
N VAL A 291 -18.92 -20.29 -4.98
CA VAL A 291 -19.44 -19.15 -5.77
C VAL A 291 -19.57 -19.43 -7.27
N ASN A 292 -18.73 -20.32 -7.81
CA ASN A 292 -18.73 -20.67 -9.24
C ASN A 292 -19.36 -22.05 -9.50
N ASP A 293 -19.98 -22.66 -8.50
CA ASP A 293 -20.59 -23.97 -8.58
C ASP A 293 -22.09 -23.85 -8.26
N ASP A 294 -22.93 -23.86 -9.30
CA ASP A 294 -24.39 -23.78 -9.11
C ASP A 294 -25.01 -25.05 -8.49
N SER A 295 -24.25 -26.15 -8.45
CA SER A 295 -24.71 -27.43 -7.93
C SER A 295 -24.47 -27.62 -6.43
N ASP A 296 -23.44 -26.95 -5.87
CA ASP A 296 -23.06 -27.05 -4.48
C ASP A 296 -23.11 -25.67 -3.82
N LYS A 297 -23.95 -25.49 -2.81
CA LYS A 297 -24.01 -24.28 -2.00
C LYS A 297 -23.70 -24.64 -0.56
N TRP A 298 -22.85 -23.84 0.08
CA TRP A 298 -22.68 -23.93 1.52
C TRP A 298 -23.93 -23.34 2.20
N GLU A 299 -24.69 -24.17 2.89
CA GLU A 299 -25.86 -23.75 3.70
C GLU A 299 -25.54 -23.64 5.18
N GLY A 300 -24.29 -23.91 5.54
CA GLY A 300 -23.82 -23.92 6.91
C GLY A 300 -23.48 -22.55 7.47
N ASN A 301 -22.99 -22.59 8.70
CA ASN A 301 -22.58 -21.41 9.47
C ASN A 301 -21.34 -20.72 8.87
N CYS A 302 -21.12 -19.46 9.26
CA CYS A 302 -19.90 -18.73 9.03
C CYS A 302 -19.43 -18.08 10.35
N THR A 303 -18.52 -18.75 11.03
CA THR A 303 -18.01 -18.33 12.34
C THR A 303 -17.51 -16.89 12.36
N LYS A 304 -16.68 -16.46 11.38
CA LYS A 304 -16.19 -15.07 11.33
C LYS A 304 -17.30 -14.05 11.18
N LEU A 305 -18.32 -14.35 10.39
CA LEU A 305 -19.45 -13.44 10.20
C LEU A 305 -20.25 -13.29 11.49
N ASN A 306 -20.41 -14.38 12.26
CA ASN A 306 -21.06 -14.36 13.56
C ASN A 306 -20.24 -13.62 14.61
N MET A 307 -18.93 -13.84 14.65
CA MET A 307 -18.03 -13.07 15.51
C MET A 307 -18.12 -11.57 15.24
N LEU A 308 -18.12 -11.18 13.96
CA LEU A 308 -18.28 -9.77 13.57
C LEU A 308 -19.64 -9.21 13.97
N ARG A 309 -20.73 -9.97 13.72
CA ARG A 309 -22.09 -9.60 14.12
C ARG A 309 -22.18 -9.36 15.62
N LYS A 310 -21.71 -10.32 16.40
CA LYS A 310 -21.71 -10.23 17.85
C LYS A 310 -20.95 -9.01 18.36
N GLU A 311 -19.75 -8.81 17.84
CA GLU A 311 -18.89 -7.68 18.22
C GLU A 311 -19.56 -6.33 17.92
N ILE A 312 -20.30 -6.22 16.80
CA ILE A 312 -21.02 -5.00 16.43
C ILE A 312 -22.24 -4.80 17.34
N GLN A 313 -22.97 -5.86 17.70
CA GLN A 313 -24.16 -5.78 18.54
C GLN A 313 -23.84 -5.52 20.03
N ASP A 314 -22.73 -6.06 20.52
CA ASP A 314 -22.32 -5.96 21.93
C ASP A 314 -21.63 -4.60 22.25
N ASN A 315 -21.30 -3.80 21.25
CA ASN A 315 -20.59 -2.54 21.43
C ASN A 315 -21.36 -1.33 20.88
N PRO A 316 -21.11 -0.12 21.41
CA PRO A 316 -21.72 1.12 20.91
C PRO A 316 -21.49 1.31 19.41
N ILE A 317 -22.51 1.89 18.75
CA ILE A 317 -22.39 2.19 17.31
C ILE A 317 -21.48 3.40 17.12
N GLU A 318 -20.48 3.24 16.27
CA GLU A 318 -19.54 4.28 15.88
C GLU A 318 -19.13 4.14 14.41
N LYS A 319 -18.47 5.16 13.84
CA LYS A 319 -17.95 5.11 12.48
C LYS A 319 -16.90 3.99 12.36
N THR A 320 -17.24 2.98 11.61
CA THR A 320 -16.52 1.71 11.55
C THR A 320 -16.09 1.37 10.12
N LEU A 321 -14.82 1.04 9.93
CA LEU A 321 -14.29 0.47 8.69
C LEU A 321 -14.21 -1.05 8.81
N ILE A 322 -14.61 -1.77 7.77
CA ILE A 322 -14.47 -3.22 7.70
C ILE A 322 -13.67 -3.56 6.45
N PHE A 323 -12.43 -4.01 6.64
CA PHE A 323 -11.55 -4.41 5.56
C PHE A 323 -11.68 -5.88 5.22
N CYS A 324 -11.87 -6.17 3.94
CA CYS A 324 -12.13 -7.47 3.35
C CYS A 324 -11.18 -7.77 2.20
N ASN A 325 -10.91 -9.04 1.91
CA ASN A 325 -10.13 -9.44 0.74
C ASN A 325 -11.03 -9.77 -0.47
N TRP A 326 -12.20 -10.34 -0.26
CA TRP A 326 -13.08 -10.85 -1.33
C TRP A 326 -14.39 -10.08 -1.43
N VAL A 327 -14.89 -9.94 -2.67
CA VAL A 327 -16.16 -9.25 -2.93
C VAL A 327 -17.34 -9.99 -2.29
N TYR A 328 -17.33 -11.33 -2.30
CA TYR A 328 -18.39 -12.13 -1.66
C TYR A 328 -18.41 -11.99 -0.13
N GLU A 329 -17.24 -11.91 0.49
CA GLU A 329 -17.12 -11.56 1.91
C GLU A 329 -17.81 -10.22 2.20
N MET A 330 -17.55 -9.22 1.36
CA MET A 330 -18.16 -7.90 1.49
C MET A 330 -19.69 -7.95 1.35
N THR A 331 -20.20 -8.76 0.42
CA THR A 331 -21.65 -8.93 0.20
C THR A 331 -22.29 -9.58 1.42
N ALA A 332 -21.71 -10.65 1.93
CA ALA A 332 -22.22 -11.33 3.15
C ALA A 332 -22.24 -10.39 4.37
N ILE A 333 -21.18 -9.58 4.56
CA ILE A 333 -21.13 -8.58 5.62
C ILE A 333 -22.18 -7.48 5.41
N LYS A 334 -22.41 -7.04 4.18
CA LYS A 334 -23.46 -6.07 3.87
C LYS A 334 -24.84 -6.63 4.25
N GLU A 335 -25.16 -7.82 3.82
CA GLU A 335 -26.44 -8.49 4.12
C GLU A 335 -26.62 -8.70 5.62
N MET A 336 -25.56 -9.09 6.33
CA MET A 336 -25.56 -9.22 7.79
C MET A 336 -25.84 -7.87 8.47
N LEU A 337 -25.17 -6.78 8.04
CA LEU A 337 -25.40 -5.44 8.59
C LEU A 337 -26.83 -4.97 8.33
N GLN A 338 -27.36 -5.19 7.13
CA GLN A 338 -28.73 -4.86 6.80
C GLN A 338 -29.76 -5.64 7.65
N SER A 339 -29.47 -6.93 7.93
CA SER A 339 -30.33 -7.76 8.80
C SER A 339 -30.41 -7.29 10.25
N ILE A 340 -29.44 -6.50 10.71
CA ILE A 340 -29.41 -5.88 12.04
C ILE A 340 -29.71 -4.36 12.00
N GLY A 341 -30.26 -3.87 10.87
CA GLY A 341 -30.77 -2.50 10.75
C GLY A 341 -29.75 -1.44 10.34
N HIS A 342 -28.61 -1.83 9.78
CA HIS A 342 -27.58 -0.88 9.33
C HIS A 342 -27.41 -0.90 7.81
N GLU A 343 -27.39 0.28 7.17
CA GLU A 343 -27.10 0.41 5.75
C GLU A 343 -25.63 0.83 5.56
N PRO A 344 -24.73 -0.08 5.10
CA PRO A 344 -23.33 0.25 4.89
C PRO A 344 -23.10 0.84 3.49
N VAL A 345 -22.01 1.61 3.34
CA VAL A 345 -21.43 1.90 2.02
C VAL A 345 -20.32 0.89 1.71
N MET A 346 -20.07 0.65 0.43
CA MET A 346 -19.09 -0.33 -0.03
C MET A 346 -18.13 0.26 -1.05
N LEU A 347 -16.87 -0.23 -1.04
CA LEU A 347 -15.86 0.12 -2.04
C LEU A 347 -15.00 -1.08 -2.39
N ASN A 348 -14.98 -1.46 -3.66
CA ASN A 348 -14.13 -2.52 -4.21
C ASN A 348 -13.43 -2.06 -5.50
N GLY A 349 -12.60 -2.93 -6.10
CA GLY A 349 -11.85 -2.63 -7.31
C GLY A 349 -12.69 -2.31 -8.55
N ARG A 350 -13.97 -2.68 -8.57
CA ARG A 350 -14.91 -2.43 -9.68
C ARG A 350 -15.71 -1.14 -9.48
N THR A 351 -15.64 -0.51 -8.30
CA THR A 351 -16.39 0.72 -8.01
C THR A 351 -15.89 1.88 -8.87
N PRO A 352 -16.74 2.49 -9.73
CA PRO A 352 -16.37 3.61 -10.57
C PRO A 352 -15.87 4.80 -9.73
N THR A 353 -14.94 5.59 -10.29
CA THR A 353 -14.30 6.71 -9.55
C THR A 353 -15.33 7.72 -9.01
N ALA A 354 -16.35 8.07 -9.79
CA ALA A 354 -17.41 8.98 -9.33
C ALA A 354 -18.16 8.41 -8.13
N GLN A 355 -18.57 7.13 -8.19
CA GLN A 355 -19.27 6.46 -7.09
C GLN A 355 -18.38 6.29 -5.85
N ARG A 356 -17.07 6.09 -6.06
CA ARG A 356 -16.08 6.05 -4.98
C ARG A 356 -16.10 7.33 -4.14
N ASN A 357 -16.05 8.49 -4.80
CA ASN A 357 -16.07 9.79 -4.13
C ASN A 357 -17.38 10.02 -3.38
N ILE A 358 -18.53 9.67 -3.99
CA ILE A 358 -19.85 9.74 -3.34
C ILE A 358 -19.87 8.87 -2.08
N ASN A 359 -19.40 7.63 -2.14
CA ASN A 359 -19.41 6.71 -1.00
C ASN A 359 -18.52 7.21 0.15
N ILE A 360 -17.36 7.78 -0.18
CA ILE A 360 -16.45 8.38 0.81
C ILE A 360 -17.12 9.59 1.47
N GLN A 361 -17.72 10.48 0.68
CA GLN A 361 -18.41 11.65 1.20
C GLN A 361 -19.59 11.26 2.10
N ARG A 362 -20.43 10.32 1.65
CA ARG A 362 -21.54 9.79 2.44
C ARG A 362 -21.06 9.23 3.78
N PHE A 363 -20.02 8.41 3.78
CA PHE A 363 -19.48 7.88 5.04
C PHE A 363 -18.95 8.98 5.97
N ASN A 364 -18.29 10.01 5.42
CA ASN A 364 -17.69 11.07 6.22
C ASN A 364 -18.77 12.04 6.80
N GLU A 365 -19.80 12.37 6.04
CA GLU A 365 -20.74 13.46 6.35
C GLU A 365 -22.09 12.97 6.88
N ASP A 366 -22.58 11.82 6.41
CA ASP A 366 -23.89 11.29 6.79
C ASP A 366 -23.79 10.51 8.11
N LYS A 367 -24.45 11.04 9.15
CA LYS A 367 -24.47 10.44 10.49
C LYS A 367 -25.23 9.13 10.57
N THR A 368 -26.07 8.81 9.58
CA THR A 368 -26.85 7.56 9.54
C THR A 368 -26.01 6.39 9.03
N ILE A 369 -24.94 6.67 8.27
CA ILE A 369 -24.05 5.66 7.70
C ILE A 369 -22.86 5.43 8.63
N ASN A 370 -22.92 4.37 9.44
CA ASN A 370 -21.88 4.05 10.42
C ASN A 370 -20.85 3.04 9.90
N PHE A 371 -21.13 2.30 8.83
CA PHE A 371 -20.27 1.22 8.36
C PHE A 371 -19.80 1.46 6.92
N PHE A 372 -18.49 1.28 6.70
CA PHE A 372 -17.90 1.30 5.38
C PHE A 372 -17.10 0.01 5.14
N ILE A 373 -17.58 -0.83 4.24
CA ILE A 373 -16.95 -2.08 3.85
C ILE A 373 -16.01 -1.82 2.68
N VAL A 374 -14.75 -2.14 2.86
CA VAL A 374 -13.69 -1.76 1.89
C VAL A 374 -12.85 -2.97 1.52
N GLN A 375 -12.72 -3.25 0.22
CA GLN A 375 -11.74 -4.22 -0.24
C GLN A 375 -10.34 -3.69 0.04
N ILE A 376 -9.53 -4.43 0.80
CA ILE A 376 -8.27 -3.94 1.36
C ILE A 376 -7.28 -3.45 0.29
N GLU A 377 -7.18 -4.14 -0.85
CA GLU A 377 -6.34 -3.73 -1.97
C GLU A 377 -6.84 -2.47 -2.68
N SER A 378 -8.15 -2.24 -2.68
CA SER A 378 -8.78 -1.06 -3.29
C SER A 378 -8.84 0.13 -2.34
N GLY A 379 -8.94 -0.14 -1.05
CA GLY A 379 -9.02 0.86 0.03
C GLY A 379 -7.67 1.29 0.57
N GLY A 380 -6.60 0.52 0.32
CA GLY A 380 -5.25 0.80 0.81
C GLY A 380 -4.64 2.10 0.27
N ILE A 381 -5.31 2.81 -0.66
CA ILE A 381 -4.68 3.88 -1.43
C ILE A 381 -5.53 5.16 -1.39
N GLY A 382 -4.99 6.18 -0.73
CA GLY A 382 -5.41 7.56 -0.86
C GLY A 382 -6.73 7.99 -0.18
N LEU A 383 -7.46 7.08 0.46
CA LEU A 383 -8.72 7.44 1.12
C LEU A 383 -8.49 8.25 2.41
N ASN A 384 -9.30 9.28 2.63
CA ASN A 384 -9.37 9.97 3.91
C ASN A 384 -10.63 9.53 4.66
N LEU A 385 -10.45 8.70 5.68
CA LEU A 385 -11.50 8.08 6.47
C LEU A 385 -11.27 8.32 7.97
N GLN A 386 -10.77 9.51 8.33
CA GLN A 386 -10.42 9.91 9.70
C GLN A 386 -11.62 9.97 10.65
N VAL A 387 -12.84 10.00 10.14
CA VAL A 387 -14.04 9.95 10.96
C VAL A 387 -14.23 8.59 11.66
N ALA A 388 -13.56 7.55 11.17
CA ALA A 388 -13.64 6.21 11.74
C ALA A 388 -12.77 6.08 12.98
N THR A 389 -13.36 5.51 14.03
CA THR A 389 -12.72 5.22 15.32
C THR A 389 -12.56 3.72 15.55
N ARG A 390 -13.30 2.89 14.79
CA ARG A 390 -13.18 1.43 14.81
C ARG A 390 -12.83 0.88 13.45
N VAL A 391 -11.94 -0.11 13.44
CA VAL A 391 -11.50 -0.79 12.23
C VAL A 391 -11.54 -2.30 12.46
N PHE A 392 -12.25 -3.03 11.61
CA PHE A 392 -12.18 -4.49 11.56
C PHE A 392 -11.32 -4.94 10.40
N ILE A 393 -10.38 -5.84 10.66
CA ILE A 393 -9.69 -6.64 9.65
C ILE A 393 -10.36 -8.01 9.65
N ASN A 394 -11.38 -8.18 8.81
CA ASN A 394 -12.18 -9.41 8.80
C ASN A 394 -11.40 -10.58 8.20
N SER A 395 -10.63 -10.34 7.17
CA SER A 395 -9.71 -11.31 6.59
C SER A 395 -8.30 -10.74 6.51
N LEU A 396 -7.33 -11.46 7.08
CA LEU A 396 -5.93 -11.01 7.17
C LEU A 396 -5.28 -10.90 5.79
N SER A 397 -4.45 -9.88 5.58
CA SER A 397 -3.64 -9.74 4.37
C SER A 397 -2.35 -10.56 4.45
N TRP A 398 -1.85 -11.05 3.30
CA TRP A 398 -0.51 -11.66 3.22
C TRP A 398 0.63 -10.73 3.64
N ASN A 399 0.39 -9.43 3.55
CA ASN A 399 1.35 -8.39 3.84
C ASN A 399 0.85 -7.51 4.98
N ALA A 400 1.59 -7.48 6.07
CA ALA A 400 1.36 -6.55 7.18
C ALA A 400 1.29 -5.09 6.69
N THR A 401 2.11 -4.73 5.70
CA THR A 401 2.11 -3.39 5.09
C THR A 401 0.75 -2.99 4.55
N THR A 402 0.03 -3.90 3.89
CA THR A 402 -1.30 -3.61 3.34
C THR A 402 -2.30 -3.30 4.46
N GLU A 403 -2.23 -4.02 5.58
CA GLU A 403 -3.05 -3.74 6.77
C GLU A 403 -2.65 -2.41 7.43
N ILE A 404 -1.34 -2.16 7.59
CA ILE A 404 -0.83 -0.88 8.13
C ILE A 404 -1.30 0.30 7.26
N GLN A 405 -1.26 0.18 5.94
CA GLN A 405 -1.77 1.20 5.03
C GLN A 405 -3.29 1.39 5.16
N ALA A 406 -4.04 0.30 5.31
CA ALA A 406 -5.49 0.34 5.53
C ALA A 406 -5.86 1.02 6.86
N ILE A 407 -5.19 0.65 7.95
CA ILE A 407 -5.35 1.26 9.27
C ILE A 407 -5.01 2.76 9.23
N ALA A 408 -3.97 3.13 8.49
CA ALA A 408 -3.57 4.52 8.34
C ALA A 408 -4.57 5.40 7.54
N ARG A 409 -5.68 4.84 7.04
CA ARG A 409 -6.81 5.63 6.50
C ARG A 409 -7.64 6.26 7.60
N ALA A 410 -7.75 5.60 8.75
CA ALA A 410 -8.39 6.11 9.97
C ALA A 410 -7.37 6.77 10.91
N HIS A 411 -6.27 6.09 11.23
CA HIS A 411 -5.25 6.56 12.17
C HIS A 411 -4.15 7.36 11.46
N ARG A 412 -4.39 8.65 11.24
CA ARG A 412 -3.46 9.58 10.56
C ARG A 412 -3.50 10.98 11.18
N ILE A 413 -2.59 11.85 10.75
CA ILE A 413 -2.56 13.26 11.18
C ILE A 413 -3.94 13.90 10.95
N GLY A 414 -4.50 14.49 12.00
CA GLY A 414 -5.84 15.07 12.00
C GLY A 414 -6.93 14.19 12.62
N GLN A 415 -6.59 12.94 13.03
CA GLN A 415 -7.46 12.12 13.88
C GLN A 415 -7.59 12.77 15.26
N THR A 416 -8.82 12.80 15.80
CA THR A 416 -9.16 13.46 17.07
C THR A 416 -9.53 12.49 18.19
N ALA A 417 -9.74 11.20 17.86
CA ALA A 417 -10.12 10.15 18.80
C ALA A 417 -9.22 8.93 18.68
N ASN A 418 -9.14 8.12 19.71
CA ASN A 418 -8.43 6.84 19.68
C ASN A 418 -9.05 5.94 18.60
N VAL A 419 -8.21 5.15 17.96
CA VAL A 419 -8.63 4.19 16.94
C VAL A 419 -8.41 2.78 17.45
N THR A 420 -9.48 1.98 17.50
CA THR A 420 -9.40 0.57 17.86
C THR A 420 -9.48 -0.29 16.61
N VAL A 421 -8.47 -1.14 16.44
CA VAL A 421 -8.39 -2.12 15.33
C VAL A 421 -8.62 -3.52 15.90
N LYS A 422 -9.59 -4.25 15.35
CA LYS A 422 -9.90 -5.61 15.74
C LYS A 422 -9.65 -6.56 14.57
N ARG A 423 -8.75 -7.52 14.77
CA ARG A 423 -8.42 -8.58 13.80
C ARG A 423 -9.19 -9.84 14.14
N LEU A 424 -9.98 -10.35 13.22
CA LEU A 424 -10.73 -11.58 13.40
C LEU A 424 -9.87 -12.79 13.04
N ILE A 425 -9.73 -13.73 13.97
CA ILE A 425 -8.80 -14.87 13.86
C ILE A 425 -9.53 -16.13 14.30
N ILE A 426 -9.51 -17.16 13.45
CA ILE A 426 -9.92 -18.50 13.82
C ILE A 426 -8.68 -19.28 14.25
N ASN A 427 -8.71 -19.80 15.48
CA ASN A 427 -7.60 -20.53 16.07
C ASN A 427 -7.30 -21.82 15.28
N ASN A 428 -6.03 -22.23 15.30
CA ASN A 428 -5.54 -23.45 14.65
C ASN A 428 -5.83 -23.51 13.14
N THR A 429 -5.91 -22.35 12.48
CA THR A 429 -6.20 -22.25 11.05
C THR A 429 -5.14 -21.47 10.29
N PHE A 430 -5.44 -21.26 9.01
CA PHE A 430 -4.61 -20.45 8.11
C PHE A 430 -4.45 -19.00 8.57
N ASP A 431 -5.35 -18.46 9.39
CA ASP A 431 -5.21 -17.12 9.95
C ASP A 431 -3.96 -16.99 10.82
N GLU A 432 -3.72 -17.94 11.72
CA GLU A 432 -2.51 -17.93 12.56
C GLU A 432 -1.25 -18.06 11.72
N TYR A 433 -1.32 -18.86 10.65
CA TYR A 433 -0.20 -18.96 9.72
C TYR A 433 0.12 -17.61 9.07
N VAL A 434 -0.91 -16.87 8.60
CA VAL A 434 -0.73 -15.53 8.01
C VAL A 434 -0.14 -14.57 9.02
N MET A 435 -0.61 -14.57 10.27
CA MET A 435 -0.04 -13.74 11.34
C MET A 435 1.43 -14.03 11.58
N ASN A 436 1.80 -15.29 11.71
CA ASN A 436 3.19 -15.71 11.87
C ASN A 436 4.06 -15.29 10.68
N LEU A 437 3.51 -15.33 9.47
CA LEU A 437 4.20 -14.88 8.27
C LEU A 437 4.40 -13.35 8.26
N GLN A 438 3.39 -12.58 8.65
CA GLN A 438 3.47 -11.13 8.80
C GLN A 438 4.54 -10.74 9.83
N GLN A 439 4.54 -11.40 10.98
CA GLN A 439 5.49 -11.17 12.05
C GLN A 439 6.94 -11.35 11.59
N LYS A 440 7.25 -12.47 10.92
CA LYS A 440 8.59 -12.73 10.37
C LYS A 440 9.06 -11.68 9.36
N LYS A 441 8.15 -11.11 8.58
CA LYS A 441 8.49 -10.05 7.63
C LYS A 441 8.87 -8.75 8.34
N LEU A 442 8.20 -8.43 9.44
CA LEU A 442 8.53 -7.28 10.27
C LEU A 442 9.91 -7.46 10.94
N GLU A 443 10.23 -8.69 11.37
CA GLU A 443 11.57 -9.04 11.93
C GLU A 443 12.70 -8.73 10.97
N ILE A 444 12.60 -9.20 9.73
CA ILE A 444 13.61 -8.94 8.70
C ILE A 444 13.79 -7.43 8.47
N ALA A 445 12.70 -6.68 8.50
CA ALA A 445 12.76 -5.24 8.36
C ALA A 445 13.49 -4.58 9.56
N SER A 446 13.22 -5.04 10.79
CA SER A 446 13.88 -4.51 12.00
C SER A 446 15.37 -4.76 12.01
N GLU A 447 15.83 -5.94 11.62
CA GLU A 447 17.25 -6.29 11.56
C GLU A 447 18.04 -5.36 10.60
N ILE A 448 17.44 -5.01 9.46
CA ILE A 448 18.12 -4.17 8.45
C ILE A 448 18.16 -2.71 8.86
N PHE A 449 17.09 -2.23 9.50
CA PHE A 449 16.98 -0.83 9.94
C PHE A 449 17.50 -0.60 11.36
N GLU A 450 17.97 -1.64 12.06
CA GLU A 450 18.42 -1.58 13.45
C GLU A 450 17.34 -0.98 14.38
N ASP A 451 16.07 -1.31 14.12
CA ASP A 451 14.93 -0.77 14.85
C ASP A 451 14.66 -1.59 16.12
N LYS A 452 15.21 -1.12 17.25
CA LYS A 452 15.10 -1.80 18.56
C LYS A 452 13.67 -1.99 19.07
N ARG A 453 12.69 -1.29 18.50
CA ARG A 453 11.27 -1.38 18.93
C ARG A 453 10.61 -2.63 18.39
N ILE A 454 10.98 -3.02 17.17
CA ILE A 454 10.52 -4.26 16.57
C ILE A 454 11.18 -5.46 17.29
N GLU A 455 12.42 -5.33 17.76
CA GLU A 455 13.10 -6.38 18.57
C GLU A 455 12.36 -6.74 19.86
N LYS A 456 11.74 -5.76 20.54
CA LYS A 456 10.99 -6.02 21.80
C LYS A 456 9.73 -6.87 21.59
N SER A 457 9.08 -6.78 20.43
CA SER A 457 7.90 -7.59 20.09
C SER A 457 8.28 -8.99 19.55
N LEU A 458 9.58 -9.23 19.27
CA LEU A 458 10.07 -10.32 18.44
C LEU A 458 10.82 -11.43 19.17
N GLN A 459 11.03 -11.34 20.48
CA GLN A 459 11.88 -12.29 21.22
C GLN A 459 11.43 -13.76 21.20
N GLN A 460 10.32 -14.11 20.52
CA GLN A 460 9.76 -15.47 20.60
C GLN A 460 9.84 -16.36 19.34
N THR A 461 10.25 -15.87 18.15
CA THR A 461 10.20 -16.78 16.98
C THR A 461 11.34 -16.58 15.97
N ARG A 462 12.30 -17.49 15.93
CA ARG A 462 13.31 -17.61 14.86
C ARG A 462 12.99 -18.75 13.90
N GLN A 463 13.11 -18.49 12.57
CA GLN A 463 13.51 -19.33 11.41
C GLN A 463 12.47 -19.78 10.37
N GLN A 464 12.90 -19.69 9.12
CA GLN A 464 12.71 -20.45 7.86
C GLN A 464 12.02 -19.72 6.66
N SER A 465 12.40 -20.09 5.39
CA SER A 465 12.05 -19.42 4.13
C SER A 465 10.57 -19.55 3.71
N THR A 466 10.05 -18.54 3.00
CA THR A 466 8.60 -18.30 2.75
C THR A 466 7.84 -19.49 2.12
N PHE A 467 8.39 -20.20 1.14
CA PHE A 467 7.68 -21.33 0.52
C PHE A 467 7.75 -22.62 1.37
N LYS A 468 8.90 -22.92 1.99
CA LYS A 468 8.99 -24.03 2.95
C LYS A 468 8.09 -23.84 4.17
N GLN A 469 7.86 -22.58 4.54
CA GLN A 469 6.97 -22.22 5.66
C GLN A 469 5.50 -22.37 5.28
N LEU A 470 5.13 -21.97 4.03
CA LEU A 470 3.81 -22.24 3.47
C LEU A 470 3.46 -23.73 3.53
N MET A 471 4.47 -24.57 3.30
CA MET A 471 4.28 -26.03 3.34
C MET A 471 4.18 -26.61 4.75
N ASN A 472 4.56 -25.86 5.79
CA ASN A 472 4.38 -26.30 7.18
C ASN A 472 2.90 -26.25 7.65
N VAL A 473 2.04 -25.53 6.93
CA VAL A 473 0.58 -25.56 7.16
C VAL A 473 0.02 -26.97 6.89
N PHE A 474 0.69 -27.73 6.01
CA PHE A 474 0.27 -29.09 5.67
C PHE A 474 1.06 -30.19 6.42
N LYS A 475 1.87 -29.84 7.40
CA LYS A 475 2.54 -30.79 8.30
C LYS A 475 1.76 -30.99 9.56
#